data_7cb7df09be65eb5e1afcfe06c28992ad
#
_entry.id   7cb7df09be65eb5e1afcfe06c28992ad
#
_cell.length_a   1.000
_cell.length_b   1.000
_cell.length_c   1.000
_cell.angle_alpha   90.00
_cell.angle_beta   90.00
_cell.angle_gamma   90.00
#
_symmetry.space_group_name_H-M   'P 1'
#
loop_
_entity.id
_entity.type
_entity.pdbx_description
1 polymer ?
#
loop_
_entity_poly.entity_id
_entity_poly.type
_entity_poly.pdbx_seq_one_letter_code
_entity_poly.pdbx_strand_id
1 'polypeptide(L)'
;MEKEEIKTKEDVIRFLKDKTEFERAVLLATFEIPKGKVSTYKRIAEKIGKPHAHRAVGNALHKNPLAPIVPCHRVVRSDGGFGGDKKGAEARRKLLEKEGVPIERGRVKLSKDILF
;
A
#
# COMPACT_ATOMS: atom_id res chain seq x y z
N MET A 1 2.58 17.12 -14.34
CA MET A 1 2.37 15.75 -14.86
C MET A 1 0.97 15.27 -14.50
N GLU A 2 0.22 14.83 -15.47
CA GLU A 2 -1.11 14.28 -15.23
C GLU A 2 -1.03 12.83 -14.76
N LYS A 3 -2.03 12.39 -13.97
CA LYS A 3 -2.04 11.02 -13.45
C LYS A 3 -2.00 9.96 -14.55
N GLU A 4 -2.67 10.19 -15.66
CA GLU A 4 -2.73 9.24 -16.78
C GLU A 4 -1.39 9.05 -17.47
N GLU A 5 -0.43 9.93 -17.23
CA GLU A 5 0.92 9.81 -17.77
C GLU A 5 1.83 8.94 -16.89
N ILE A 6 1.36 8.54 -15.71
CA ILE A 6 2.17 7.82 -14.75
C ILE A 6 2.11 6.32 -15.03
N LYS A 7 3.21 5.77 -15.51
CA LYS A 7 3.30 4.35 -15.91
C LYS A 7 4.50 3.64 -15.31
N THR A 8 5.55 4.38 -14.94
CA THR A 8 6.80 3.82 -14.46
C THR A 8 7.13 4.34 -13.07
N LYS A 9 8.12 3.69 -12.45
CA LYS A 9 8.65 4.12 -11.15
C LYS A 9 9.20 5.55 -11.23
N GLU A 10 9.87 5.88 -12.34
CA GLU A 10 10.43 7.22 -12.57
C GLU A 10 9.32 8.28 -12.65
N ASP A 11 8.19 7.94 -13.26
CA ASP A 11 7.04 8.84 -13.32
C ASP A 11 6.48 9.09 -11.91
N VAL A 12 6.41 8.06 -11.07
CA VAL A 12 5.96 8.20 -9.69
C VAL A 12 6.91 9.12 -8.93
N ILE A 13 8.22 8.92 -9.08
CA ILE A 13 9.23 9.76 -8.44
C ILE A 13 9.02 11.23 -8.81
N ARG A 14 8.83 11.53 -10.10
CA ARG A 14 8.61 12.89 -10.58
C ARG A 14 7.35 13.51 -9.99
N PHE A 15 6.27 12.74 -9.95
CA PHE A 15 5.00 13.24 -9.42
C PHE A 15 5.10 13.57 -7.93
N LEU A 16 5.91 12.81 -7.19
CA LEU A 16 6.03 12.92 -5.74
C LEU A 16 7.18 13.82 -5.29
N LYS A 17 7.77 14.61 -6.18
CA LYS A 17 8.95 15.41 -5.86
C LYS A 17 8.74 16.38 -4.68
N ASP A 18 7.51 16.85 -4.46
CA ASP A 18 7.18 17.78 -3.39
C ASP A 18 6.85 17.10 -2.05
N LYS A 19 6.85 15.78 -2.02
CA LYS A 19 6.62 15.03 -0.79
C LYS A 19 7.90 14.91 0.02
N THR A 20 7.76 14.60 1.31
CA THR A 20 8.92 14.37 2.17
C THR A 20 9.66 13.11 1.68
N GLU A 21 10.92 13.00 2.05
CA GLU A 21 11.72 11.81 1.74
C GLU A 21 11.05 10.54 2.26
N PHE A 22 10.51 10.59 3.49
CA PHE A 22 9.82 9.47 4.10
C PHE A 22 8.59 9.07 3.29
N GLU A 23 7.74 10.04 2.95
CA GLU A 23 6.52 9.78 2.17
C GLU A 23 6.85 9.19 0.81
N ARG A 24 7.87 9.71 0.13
CA ARG A 24 8.30 9.17 -1.16
C ARG A 24 8.76 7.72 -1.02
N ALA A 25 9.54 7.42 0.01
CA ALA A 25 10.03 6.06 0.23
C ALA A 25 8.88 5.08 0.46
N VAL A 26 7.89 5.47 1.26
CA VAL A 26 6.70 4.65 1.52
C VAL A 26 5.92 4.39 0.25
N LEU A 27 5.66 5.43 -0.52
CA LEU A 27 4.84 5.32 -1.74
C LEU A 27 5.55 4.52 -2.82
N LEU A 28 6.86 4.67 -2.96
CA LEU A 28 7.64 3.89 -3.92
C LEU A 28 7.70 2.41 -3.53
N ALA A 29 7.89 2.10 -2.26
CA ALA A 29 7.87 0.72 -1.78
C ALA A 29 6.50 0.07 -2.04
N THR A 30 5.43 0.84 -1.83
CA THR A 30 4.06 0.37 -2.06
C THR A 30 3.79 0.15 -3.55
N PHE A 31 4.30 1.02 -4.40
CA PHE A 31 4.15 0.92 -5.85
C PHE A 31 4.66 -0.42 -6.38
N GLU A 32 5.66 -1.00 -5.74
CA GLU A 32 6.27 -2.25 -6.17
C GLU A 32 5.43 -3.50 -5.86
N ILE A 33 4.40 -3.39 -5.02
CA ILE A 33 3.56 -4.54 -4.67
C ILE A 33 2.73 -4.96 -5.88
N PRO A 34 2.94 -6.18 -6.41
CA PRO A 34 2.19 -6.61 -7.59
C PRO A 34 0.75 -6.99 -7.26
N LYS A 35 -0.08 -6.98 -8.29
CA LYS A 35 -1.47 -7.44 -8.20
C LYS A 35 -1.50 -8.88 -7.69
N GLY A 36 -2.38 -9.15 -6.75
CA GLY A 36 -2.51 -10.49 -6.15
C GLY A 36 -1.61 -10.71 -4.94
N LYS A 37 -0.77 -9.72 -4.63
CA LYS A 37 0.11 -9.76 -3.46
C LYS A 37 -0.28 -8.65 -2.49
N VAL A 38 0.14 -8.79 -1.24
CA VAL A 38 -0.06 -7.76 -0.22
C VAL A 38 1.23 -7.59 0.60
N SER A 39 1.32 -6.45 1.26
CA SER A 39 2.35 -6.21 2.26
C SER A 39 1.67 -5.73 3.53
N THR A 40 2.43 -5.46 4.57
CA THR A 40 1.89 -4.91 5.81
C THR A 40 2.59 -3.59 6.12
N TYR A 41 1.96 -2.77 6.96
CA TYR A 41 2.57 -1.51 7.38
C TYR A 41 3.96 -1.74 7.99
N LYS A 42 4.09 -2.82 8.76
CA LYS A 42 5.36 -3.19 9.38
C LYS A 42 6.40 -3.57 8.33
N ARG A 43 6.01 -4.37 7.33
CA ARG A 43 6.94 -4.80 6.27
C ARG A 43 7.42 -3.61 5.42
N ILE A 44 6.53 -2.68 5.12
CA ILE A 44 6.91 -1.45 4.40
C ILE A 44 7.90 -0.65 5.25
N ALA A 45 7.63 -0.50 6.55
CA ALA A 45 8.52 0.22 7.46
C ALA A 45 9.92 -0.41 7.49
N GLU A 46 9.97 -1.74 7.60
CA GLU A 46 11.24 -2.48 7.58
C GLU A 46 11.97 -2.29 6.25
N LYS A 47 11.26 -2.36 5.14
CA LYS A 47 11.83 -2.25 3.80
C LYS A 47 12.49 -0.89 3.55
N ILE A 48 11.93 0.17 4.11
CA ILE A 48 12.50 1.52 3.96
C ILE A 48 13.52 1.87 5.07
N GLY A 49 13.88 0.89 5.89
CA GLY A 49 14.89 1.08 6.95
C GLY A 49 14.40 1.79 8.19
N LYS A 50 13.09 1.83 8.42
CA LYS A 50 12.45 2.48 9.57
C LYS A 50 11.52 1.50 10.29
N PRO A 51 12.04 0.42 10.89
CA PRO A 51 11.22 -0.70 11.38
C PRO A 51 10.17 -0.35 12.43
N HIS A 52 10.33 0.78 13.12
CA HIS A 52 9.36 1.21 14.13
C HIS A 52 8.36 2.24 13.62
N ALA A 53 8.40 2.57 12.33
CA ALA A 53 7.60 3.65 11.76
C ALA A 53 6.27 3.19 11.13
N HIS A 54 5.72 2.07 11.56
CA HIS A 54 4.51 1.51 10.92
C HIS A 54 3.30 2.47 10.96
N ARG A 55 3.15 3.26 12.02
CA ARG A 55 2.07 4.25 12.09
C ARG A 55 2.28 5.39 11.10
N ALA A 56 3.53 5.85 10.98
CA ALA A 56 3.87 6.90 10.02
C ALA A 56 3.70 6.39 8.59
N VAL A 57 3.96 5.10 8.33
CA VAL A 57 3.68 4.46 7.04
C VAL A 57 2.19 4.54 6.74
N GLY A 58 1.34 4.19 7.71
CA GLY A 58 -0.11 4.30 7.55
C GLY A 58 -0.56 5.72 7.22
N ASN A 59 -0.01 6.71 7.90
CA ASN A 59 -0.34 8.11 7.65
C ASN A 59 0.08 8.55 6.24
N ALA A 60 1.26 8.12 5.79
CA ALA A 60 1.73 8.44 4.44
C ALA A 60 0.83 7.80 3.37
N LEU A 61 0.41 6.56 3.58
CA LEU A 61 -0.49 5.87 2.66
C LEU A 61 -1.87 6.51 2.63
N HIS A 62 -2.35 7.00 3.76
CA HIS A 62 -3.63 7.70 3.83
C HIS A 62 -3.63 8.97 2.98
N LYS A 63 -2.48 9.59 2.80
CA LYS A 63 -2.31 10.79 1.99
C LYS A 63 -1.89 10.50 0.54
N ASN A 64 -1.95 9.24 0.12
CA ASN A 64 -1.55 8.83 -1.23
C ASN A 64 -2.35 9.56 -2.31
N PRO A 65 -1.72 10.44 -3.10
CA PRO A 65 -2.43 11.18 -4.15
C PRO A 65 -2.57 10.38 -5.44
N LEU A 66 -1.98 9.19 -5.51
CA LEU A 66 -1.89 8.38 -6.72
C LEU A 66 -2.62 7.05 -6.66
N ALA A 67 -3.59 6.91 -5.74
CA ALA A 67 -4.39 5.69 -5.69
C ALA A 67 -5.24 5.56 -6.97
N PRO A 68 -5.40 4.39 -7.58
CA PRO A 68 -4.79 3.12 -7.22
C PRO A 68 -3.47 2.82 -7.93
N ILE A 69 -2.86 3.80 -8.62
CA ILE A 69 -1.58 3.62 -9.31
C ILE A 69 -0.51 3.18 -8.29
N VAL A 70 -0.44 3.90 -7.16
CA VAL A 70 0.28 3.41 -5.99
C VAL A 70 -0.75 2.63 -5.17
N PRO A 71 -0.66 1.30 -5.12
CA PRO A 71 -1.75 0.46 -4.62
C PRO A 71 -1.79 0.37 -3.10
N CYS A 72 -2.16 1.46 -2.45
CA CYS A 72 -2.24 1.50 -0.99
C CYS A 72 -3.21 0.45 -0.42
N HIS A 73 -4.18 -0.01 -1.22
CA HIS A 73 -5.08 -1.09 -0.80
C HIS A 73 -4.38 -2.43 -0.61
N ARG A 74 -3.15 -2.59 -1.13
CA ARG A 74 -2.35 -3.81 -0.98
C ARG A 74 -1.49 -3.80 0.30
N VAL A 75 -1.66 -2.80 1.16
CA VAL A 75 -0.98 -2.76 2.46
C VAL A 75 -2.02 -2.94 3.55
N VAL A 76 -1.84 -3.98 4.36
CA VAL A 76 -2.79 -4.35 5.41
C VAL A 76 -2.07 -4.44 6.76
N ARG A 77 -2.84 -4.62 7.82
CA ARG A 77 -2.26 -4.82 9.17
C ARG A 77 -1.62 -6.20 9.25
N SER A 78 -0.75 -6.38 10.23
CA SER A 78 -0.07 -7.66 10.44
C SER A 78 -1.02 -8.83 10.72
N ASP A 79 -2.23 -8.53 11.16
CA ASP A 79 -3.27 -9.55 11.37
C ASP A 79 -4.16 -9.76 10.14
N GLY A 80 -3.81 -9.14 9.01
CA GLY A 80 -4.60 -9.22 7.78
C GLY A 80 -5.77 -8.25 7.73
N GLY A 81 -6.01 -7.50 8.80
CA GLY A 81 -7.10 -6.55 8.87
C GLY A 81 -6.79 -5.25 8.13
N PHE A 82 -7.81 -4.43 7.96
CA PHE A 82 -7.70 -3.18 7.24
C PHE A 82 -7.69 -2.01 8.21
N GLY A 83 -6.76 -1.08 7.99
CA GLY A 83 -6.72 0.15 8.78
C GLY A 83 -7.76 1.16 8.30
N GLY A 84 -7.87 2.28 9.04
CA GLY A 84 -8.77 3.35 8.66
C GLY A 84 -10.21 3.10 9.09
N ASP A 85 -11.14 3.85 8.50
CA ASP A 85 -12.56 3.71 8.83
C ASP A 85 -13.18 2.49 8.14
N LYS A 86 -14.38 2.13 8.60
CA LYS A 86 -15.11 0.96 8.12
C LYS A 86 -15.40 1.02 6.62
N LYS A 87 -15.81 2.17 6.13
CA LYS A 87 -16.15 2.35 4.71
C LYS A 87 -14.93 2.19 3.81
N GLY A 88 -13.81 2.81 4.19
CA GLY A 88 -12.56 2.69 3.46
C GLY A 88 -12.02 1.27 3.52
N ALA A 89 -12.11 0.61 4.67
CA ALA A 89 -11.68 -0.77 4.84
C ALA A 89 -12.46 -1.70 3.90
N GLU A 90 -13.77 -1.52 3.80
CA GLU A 90 -14.61 -2.32 2.92
C GLU A 90 -14.25 -2.12 1.45
N ALA A 91 -14.00 -0.89 1.04
CA ALA A 91 -13.59 -0.57 -0.34
C ALA A 91 -12.28 -1.25 -0.69
N ARG A 92 -11.29 -1.21 0.21
CA ARG A 92 -10.00 -1.85 -0.01
C ARG A 92 -10.12 -3.38 -0.06
N ARG A 93 -10.94 -3.95 0.80
CA ARG A 93 -11.20 -5.39 0.80
C ARG A 93 -11.76 -5.84 -0.55
N LYS A 94 -12.73 -5.10 -1.09
CA LYS A 94 -13.34 -5.41 -2.38
C LYS A 94 -12.32 -5.36 -3.53
N LEU A 95 -11.43 -4.39 -3.49
CA LEU A 95 -10.35 -4.29 -4.50
C LEU A 95 -9.44 -5.51 -4.45
N LEU A 96 -9.05 -5.94 -3.25
CA LEU A 96 -8.20 -7.12 -3.09
C LEU A 96 -8.89 -8.39 -3.53
N GLU A 97 -10.19 -8.53 -3.24
CA GLU A 97 -10.96 -9.68 -3.70
C GLU A 97 -10.95 -9.76 -5.23
N LYS A 98 -11.12 -8.64 -5.92
CA LYS A 98 -11.04 -8.59 -7.38
C LYS A 98 -9.67 -9.00 -7.91
N GLU A 99 -8.63 -8.75 -7.14
CA GLU A 99 -7.26 -9.10 -7.51
C GLU A 99 -6.90 -10.56 -7.17
N GLY A 100 -7.84 -11.30 -6.61
CA GLY A 100 -7.63 -12.70 -6.28
C GLY A 100 -6.97 -12.96 -4.93
N VAL A 101 -6.87 -11.93 -4.08
CA VAL A 101 -6.29 -12.10 -2.75
C VAL A 101 -7.29 -12.84 -1.85
N PRO A 102 -6.88 -13.92 -1.16
CA PRO A 102 -7.81 -14.67 -0.32
C PRO A 102 -8.22 -13.87 0.92
N ILE A 103 -9.52 -13.75 1.08
CA ILE A 103 -10.14 -13.05 2.22
C ILE A 103 -10.91 -14.09 3.04
N GLU A 104 -10.69 -14.08 4.35
CA GLU A 104 -11.37 -14.97 5.27
C GLU A 104 -11.80 -14.18 6.50
N ARG A 105 -13.09 -14.24 6.82
CA ARG A 105 -13.68 -13.52 7.95
C ARG A 105 -13.39 -12.02 7.92
N GLY A 106 -13.43 -11.42 6.72
CA GLY A 106 -13.21 -9.99 6.53
C GLY A 106 -11.77 -9.55 6.58
N ARG A 107 -10.81 -10.48 6.64
CA ARG A 107 -9.37 -10.21 6.70
C ARG A 107 -8.64 -10.94 5.60
N VAL A 108 -7.50 -10.41 5.21
CA VAL A 108 -6.61 -11.11 4.28
C VAL A 108 -6.04 -12.34 4.98
N LYS A 109 -6.15 -13.49 4.31
CA LYS A 109 -5.51 -14.71 4.80
C LYS A 109 -4.04 -14.66 4.40
N LEU A 110 -3.21 -14.16 5.31
CA LEU A 110 -1.79 -13.98 5.05
C LEU A 110 -1.05 -15.30 4.93
N SER A 111 -0.17 -15.39 3.94
CA SER A 111 0.70 -16.55 3.74
C SER A 111 1.97 -16.08 3.04
N LYS A 112 3.00 -16.93 3.03
CA LYS A 112 4.23 -16.62 2.32
C LYS A 112 4.00 -16.39 0.82
N ASP A 113 2.99 -17.05 0.27
CA ASP A 113 2.71 -16.99 -1.16
C ASP A 113 2.22 -15.62 -1.61
N ILE A 114 1.52 -14.89 -0.75
CA ILE A 114 0.95 -13.58 -1.10
C ILE A 114 1.67 -12.40 -0.44
N LEU A 115 2.53 -12.64 0.54
CA LEU A 115 3.28 -11.55 1.17
C LEU A 115 4.43 -11.10 0.27
N PHE A 116 4.48 -9.79 0.08
CA PHE A 116 5.50 -9.14 -0.74
C PHE A 116 6.54 -8.43 0.12
#